data_5288da6dd5a6c256c0fffc6379f534cf
#
_entry.id   5288da6dd5a6c256c0fffc6379f534cf
#
_cell.length_a   1.000
_cell.length_b   1.000
_cell.length_c   1.000
_cell.angle_alpha   90.00
_cell.angle_beta   90.00
_cell.angle_gamma   90.00
#
_symmetry.space_group_name_H-M   'P 1'
#
loop_
_entity.id
_entity.type
_entity.pdbx_description
1 polymer ?
#
loop_
_entity_poly.entity_id
_entity_poly.type
_entity_poly.pdbx_seq_one_letter_code
_entity_poly.pdbx_strand_id
1 'polypeptide(L)'
;MECAVYDTYVTKKDGRVMHFDVIVEPSTPHEKAIEYGKEYLKDSGQDGQTMTQEECQFCHVQEAPKVVEDSIQQNGYFIQKMEGCP
;
A
#
# COMPACT_ATOMS: atom_id res chain seq x y z
N MET A 1 16.69 6.30 -4.56
CA MET A 1 16.65 5.16 -3.61
C MET A 1 15.81 4.04 -4.20
N GLU A 2 16.07 2.81 -3.79
CA GLU A 2 15.20 1.69 -4.14
C GLU A 2 14.00 1.63 -3.22
N CYS A 3 12.88 1.08 -3.72
CA CYS A 3 11.69 0.83 -2.92
C CYS A 3 11.11 -0.55 -3.25
N ALA A 4 10.39 -1.11 -2.30
CA ALA A 4 9.68 -2.38 -2.46
C ALA A 4 8.20 -2.08 -2.69
N VAL A 5 7.61 -2.73 -3.68
CA VAL A 5 6.21 -2.53 -4.08
C VAL A 5 5.39 -3.74 -3.65
N TYR A 6 4.34 -3.49 -2.87
CA TYR A 6 3.39 -4.52 -2.45
C TYR A 6 2.07 -4.29 -3.17
N ASP A 7 1.71 -5.25 -4.01
CA ASP A 7 0.46 -5.25 -4.78
C ASP A 7 -0.70 -5.56 -3.85
N THR A 8 -1.74 -4.71 -3.82
CA THR A 8 -2.78 -4.84 -2.81
C THR A 8 -4.17 -4.75 -3.44
N TYR A 9 -4.99 -5.75 -3.14
CA TYR A 9 -6.39 -5.84 -3.60
C TYR A 9 -7.29 -5.98 -2.38
N VAL A 10 -8.22 -5.05 -2.20
CA VAL A 10 -9.13 -5.06 -1.06
C VAL A 10 -10.57 -4.92 -1.55
N THR A 11 -11.47 -5.73 -1.01
CA THR A 11 -12.89 -5.60 -1.29
C THR A 11 -13.45 -4.46 -0.44
N LYS A 12 -13.97 -3.42 -1.11
CA LYS A 12 -14.57 -2.27 -0.43
C LYS A 12 -15.90 -2.65 0.22
N LYS A 13 -16.40 -1.75 1.07
CA LYS A 13 -17.69 -1.94 1.76
C LYS A 13 -18.86 -2.08 0.78
N ASP A 14 -18.75 -1.50 -0.43
CA ASP A 14 -19.77 -1.61 -1.46
C ASP A 14 -19.64 -2.89 -2.31
N GLY A 15 -18.69 -3.78 -1.98
CA GLY A 15 -18.47 -5.03 -2.68
C GLY A 15 -17.54 -4.97 -3.88
N ARG A 16 -17.16 -3.77 -4.32
CA ARG A 16 -16.21 -3.63 -5.44
C ARG A 16 -14.77 -3.70 -4.93
N VAL A 17 -13.86 -4.15 -5.80
CA VAL A 17 -12.45 -4.30 -5.44
C VAL A 17 -11.69 -3.01 -5.72
N MET A 18 -10.87 -2.57 -4.79
CA MET A 18 -9.90 -1.50 -4.99
C MET A 18 -8.50 -2.10 -5.10
N HIS A 19 -7.70 -1.55 -6.01
CA HIS A 19 -6.32 -1.96 -6.24
C HIS A 19 -5.40 -0.78 -6.00
N PHE A 20 -4.39 -0.98 -5.15
CA PHE A 20 -3.36 0.03 -4.88
C PHE A 20 -2.06 -0.66 -4.52
N ASP A 21 -0.95 0.07 -4.66
CA ASP A 21 0.35 -0.41 -4.24
C ASP A 21 0.74 0.27 -2.93
N VAL A 22 1.24 -0.52 -1.98
CA VAL A 22 1.92 0.01 -0.79
C VAL A 22 3.40 -0.03 -1.11
N ILE A 23 4.04 1.13 -1.11
CA ILE A 23 5.45 1.27 -1.49
C ILE A 23 6.25 1.70 -0.28
N VAL A 24 7.29 0.94 0.05
CA VAL A 24 8.08 1.09 1.28
C VAL A 24 9.55 0.89 0.99
N GLU A 25 10.41 1.18 1.97
CA GLU A 25 11.82 0.79 1.89
C GLU A 25 11.94 -0.73 1.80
N PRO A 26 12.93 -1.27 1.06
CA PRO A 26 13.08 -2.73 0.92
C PRO A 26 13.26 -3.47 2.25
N SER A 27 13.80 -2.81 3.26
CA SER A 27 14.01 -3.40 4.59
C SER A 27 12.75 -3.44 5.45
N THR A 28 11.65 -2.84 4.99
CA THR A 28 10.39 -2.79 5.75
C THR A 28 9.78 -4.19 5.84
N PRO A 29 9.45 -4.68 7.06
CA PRO A 29 8.79 -5.98 7.18
C PRO A 29 7.42 -5.99 6.50
N HIS A 30 7.01 -7.14 5.98
CA HIS A 30 5.72 -7.30 5.30
C HIS A 30 4.55 -6.87 6.19
N GLU A 31 4.57 -7.25 7.46
CA GLU A 31 3.51 -6.86 8.42
C GLU A 31 3.41 -5.34 8.59
N LYS A 32 4.54 -4.63 8.47
CA LYS A 32 4.54 -3.16 8.54
C LYS A 32 3.93 -2.55 7.28
N ALA A 33 4.20 -3.14 6.12
CA ALA A 33 3.56 -2.71 4.86
C ALA A 33 2.04 -2.88 4.96
N ILE A 34 1.58 -3.98 5.56
CA ILE A 34 0.16 -4.23 5.80
C ILE A 34 -0.43 -3.16 6.72
N GLU A 35 0.28 -2.78 7.79
CA GLU A 35 -0.17 -1.70 8.69
C GLU A 35 -0.36 -0.38 7.94
N TYR A 36 0.58 -0.04 7.08
CA TYR A 36 0.48 1.17 6.25
C TYR A 36 -0.73 1.11 5.31
N GLY A 37 -0.96 -0.05 4.70
CA GLY A 37 -2.13 -0.24 3.86
C GLY A 37 -3.44 -0.09 4.64
N LYS A 38 -3.49 -0.60 5.86
CA LYS A 38 -4.65 -0.44 6.74
C LYS A 38 -4.89 1.02 7.12
N GLU A 39 -3.82 1.77 7.33
CA GLU A 39 -3.92 3.21 7.59
C GLU A 39 -4.57 3.92 6.41
N TYR A 40 -4.16 3.58 5.19
CA TYR A 40 -4.78 4.11 3.98
C TYR A 40 -6.26 3.71 3.87
N LEU A 41 -6.60 2.45 4.18
CA LEU A 41 -8.01 2.01 4.17
C LEU A 41 -8.86 2.84 5.14
N LYS A 42 -8.33 3.11 6.32
CA LYS A 42 -9.02 3.94 7.31
C LYS A 42 -9.24 5.35 6.77
N ASP A 43 -8.20 5.96 6.20
CA ASP A 43 -8.28 7.32 5.65
C ASP A 43 -9.24 7.42 4.47
N SER A 44 -9.44 6.32 3.73
CA SER A 44 -10.36 6.29 2.59
C SER A 44 -11.76 5.78 2.94
N GLY A 45 -12.07 5.62 4.23
CA GLY A 45 -13.39 5.19 4.68
C GLY A 45 -13.64 3.69 4.55
N GLN A 46 -12.59 2.89 4.34
CA GLN A 46 -12.69 1.44 4.16
C GLN A 46 -12.11 0.67 5.34
N ASP A 47 -12.06 1.27 6.52
CA ASP A 47 -11.59 0.60 7.73
C ASP A 47 -12.42 -0.64 8.04
N GLY A 48 -11.76 -1.66 8.55
CA GLY A 48 -12.39 -2.94 8.87
C GLY A 48 -12.46 -3.93 7.72
N GLN A 49 -12.15 -3.51 6.49
CA GLN A 49 -12.10 -4.42 5.35
C GLN A 49 -10.87 -5.34 5.45
N THR A 50 -11.01 -6.57 4.96
CA THR A 50 -9.97 -7.58 5.06
C THR A 50 -8.74 -7.17 4.26
N MET A 51 -7.60 -7.11 4.94
CA MET A 51 -6.31 -6.90 4.32
C MET A 51 -5.24 -7.63 5.11
N THR A 52 -4.95 -8.86 4.69
CA THR A 52 -3.91 -9.71 5.26
C THR A 52 -2.74 -9.76 4.29
N GLN A 53 -1.75 -10.61 4.57
CA GLN A 53 -0.65 -10.85 3.63
C GLN A 53 -1.13 -11.48 2.31
N GLU A 54 -2.33 -12.01 2.25
CA GLU A 54 -2.90 -12.52 1.01
C GLU A 54 -3.37 -11.39 0.10
N GLU A 55 -3.98 -10.35 0.66
CA GLU A 55 -4.43 -9.18 -0.08
C GLU A 55 -3.28 -8.24 -0.42
N CYS A 56 -2.24 -8.21 0.40
CA CYS A 56 -1.10 -7.31 0.26
C CYS A 56 0.16 -8.15 0.03
N GLN A 57 0.57 -8.31 -1.24
CA GLN A 57 1.65 -9.22 -1.60
C GLN A 57 2.83 -8.48 -2.21
N PHE A 58 4.04 -8.90 -1.81
CA PHE A 58 5.26 -8.37 -2.42
C PHE A 58 5.26 -8.63 -3.92
N CYS A 59 5.51 -7.58 -4.69
CA CYS A 59 5.57 -7.67 -6.15
C CYS A 59 7.01 -7.59 -6.66
N HIS A 60 7.68 -6.47 -6.41
CA HIS A 60 9.05 -6.27 -6.91
C HIS A 60 9.73 -5.10 -6.20
N VAL A 61 11.03 -4.96 -6.45
CA VAL A 61 11.83 -3.79 -6.03
C VAL A 61 12.08 -2.94 -7.27
N GLN A 62 12.01 -1.63 -7.13
CA GLN A 62 12.26 -0.70 -8.22
C GLN A 62 12.90 0.58 -7.70
N GLU A 63 13.38 1.43 -8.61
CA GLU A 63 13.87 2.75 -8.26
C GLU A 63 12.69 3.66 -7.90
N ALA A 64 12.80 4.37 -6.79
CA ALA A 64 11.73 5.25 -6.33
C ALA A 64 11.79 6.60 -7.06
N PRO A 65 10.69 7.02 -7.72
CA PRO A 65 10.59 8.40 -8.18
C PRO A 65 10.66 9.38 -7.01
N LYS A 66 10.99 10.63 -7.28
CA LYS A 66 11.20 11.64 -6.24
C LYS A 66 10.01 11.79 -5.30
N VAL A 67 8.78 11.79 -5.84
CA VAL A 67 7.56 11.92 -5.02
C VAL A 67 7.41 10.73 -4.06
N VAL A 68 7.77 9.53 -4.51
CA VAL A 68 7.72 8.31 -3.69
C VAL A 68 8.78 8.36 -2.61
N GLU A 69 10.01 8.71 -2.99
CA GLU A 69 11.13 8.85 -2.04
C GLU A 69 10.80 9.84 -0.94
N ASP A 70 10.27 11.02 -1.28
CA ASP A 70 9.91 12.04 -0.30
C ASP A 70 8.84 11.52 0.67
N SER A 71 7.84 10.81 0.16
CA SER A 71 6.78 10.26 1.00
C SER A 71 7.32 9.19 1.95
N ILE A 72 8.18 8.31 1.45
CA ILE A 72 8.80 7.28 2.29
C ILE A 72 9.64 7.92 3.40
N GLN A 73 10.42 8.96 3.08
CA GLN A 73 11.25 9.65 4.08
C GLN A 73 10.41 10.36 5.13
N GLN A 74 9.26 10.91 4.77
CA GLN A 74 8.40 11.66 5.68
C GLN A 74 7.44 10.77 6.46
N ASN A 75 6.86 9.76 5.80
CA ASN A 75 5.76 8.97 6.36
C ASN A 75 6.08 7.48 6.53
N GLY A 76 7.15 7.00 5.93
CA GLY A 76 7.53 5.59 5.92
C GLY A 76 6.98 4.81 4.74
N TYR A 77 6.05 5.37 3.99
CA TYR A 77 5.39 4.67 2.87
C TYR A 77 4.79 5.65 1.87
N PHE A 78 4.42 5.11 0.72
CA PHE A 78 3.66 5.83 -0.31
C PHE A 78 2.56 4.90 -0.83
N ILE A 79 1.36 5.44 -1.04
CA ILE A 79 0.26 4.69 -1.64
C ILE A 79 0.11 5.12 -3.09
N GLN A 80 0.29 4.17 -4.01
CA GLN A 80 0.03 4.39 -5.43
C GLN A 80 -1.38 3.87 -5.73
N LYS A 81 -2.32 4.79 -5.87
CA LYS A 81 -3.71 4.42 -6.20
C LYS A 81 -3.79 3.93 -7.65
N MET A 82 -4.50 2.83 -7.85
CA MET A 82 -4.71 2.27 -9.18
C MET A 82 -6.20 2.23 -9.46
N GLU A 83 -6.84 1.07 -9.51
CA GLU A 83 -8.26 1.00 -9.86
C GLU A 83 -9.15 0.95 -8.64
N GLY A 84 -10.34 1.55 -8.73
CA GLY A 84 -11.38 1.43 -7.71
C GLY A 84 -11.12 2.17 -6.41
N CYS A 85 -10.06 2.97 -6.31
CA CYS A 85 -9.75 3.72 -5.10
C CYS A 85 -10.63 4.96 -4.96
N PRO A 86 -11.09 5.28 -3.74
CA PRO A 86 -11.82 6.52 -3.48
C PRO A 86 -11.00 7.76 -3.77
#